data_2cb2868d93436ba84c92d2d2f32a7924
#
_entry.id   2cb2868d93436ba84c92d2d2f32a7924
#
_cell.length_a   1.000
_cell.length_b   1.000
_cell.length_c   1.000
_cell.angle_alpha   90.00
_cell.angle_beta   90.00
_cell.angle_gamma   90.00
#
_symmetry.space_group_name_H-M   'P 1'
#
loop_
_entity.id
_entity.type
_entity.pdbx_description
1 polymer ?
#
loop_
_entity_poly.entity_id
_entity_poly.type
_entity_poly.pdbx_seq_one_letter_code
_entity_poly.pdbx_strand_id
1 'polypeptide(L)'
;MLSVGGGLYLVGVAKPEVNLDLNIFDSIGGQKRVQGVNFGSTNAKRDIPMYAELYLQGRINLDDLVSKTIALRDVNEGYAALKDGSLNRVVVTSF
;
A
#
# COMPACT_ATOMS: atom_id res chain seq x y z
N MET A 1 -17.11 9.20 -6.19
CA MET A 1 -17.55 10.43 -5.48
C MET A 1 -17.54 10.16 -3.98
N LEU A 2 -17.00 11.05 -3.15
CA LEU A 2 -16.99 10.89 -1.69
C LEU A 2 -18.35 11.26 -1.12
N SER A 3 -18.84 10.49 -0.15
CA SER A 3 -20.01 10.82 0.65
C SER A 3 -19.74 12.05 1.55
N VAL A 4 -20.79 12.64 2.09
CA VAL A 4 -20.66 13.71 3.09
C VAL A 4 -19.92 13.17 4.31
N GLY A 5 -18.95 13.92 4.82
CA GLY A 5 -18.04 13.49 5.89
C GLY A 5 -16.99 12.48 5.48
N GLY A 6 -16.96 12.06 4.21
CA GLY A 6 -16.05 11.04 3.70
C GLY A 6 -14.59 11.49 3.63
N GLY A 7 -13.66 10.50 3.66
CA GLY A 7 -12.23 10.73 3.53
C GLY A 7 -11.64 10.06 2.29
N LEU A 8 -10.77 10.79 1.59
CA LEU A 8 -9.90 10.28 0.54
C LEU A 8 -8.50 10.08 1.14
N TYR A 9 -8.02 8.85 1.11
CA TYR A 9 -6.68 8.52 1.59
C TYR A 9 -5.79 8.21 0.39
N LEU A 10 -4.74 9.03 0.21
CA LEU A 10 -3.76 8.88 -0.86
C LEU A 10 -2.65 7.96 -0.37
N VAL A 11 -2.62 6.73 -0.90
CA VAL A 11 -1.66 5.68 -0.52
C VAL A 11 -0.74 5.41 -1.70
N GLY A 12 0.55 5.28 -1.42
CA GLY A 12 1.56 5.06 -2.46
C GLY A 12 2.24 6.36 -2.89
N VAL A 13 3.32 6.21 -3.64
CA VAL A 13 4.16 7.33 -4.09
C VAL A 13 3.83 7.64 -5.54
N ALA A 14 3.18 8.78 -5.77
CA ALA A 14 2.99 9.33 -7.11
C ALA A 14 4.27 10.06 -7.57
N LYS A 15 4.37 10.30 -8.88
CA LYS A 15 5.42 11.17 -9.41
C LYS A 15 5.23 12.61 -8.92
N PRO A 16 6.32 13.38 -8.72
CA PRO A 16 6.25 14.73 -8.14
C PRO A 16 5.35 15.71 -8.91
N GLU A 17 5.19 15.51 -10.21
CA GLU A 17 4.37 16.37 -11.08
C GLU A 17 2.88 16.03 -11.06
N VAL A 18 2.48 14.96 -10.39
CA VAL A 18 1.06 14.57 -10.31
C VAL A 18 0.36 15.42 -9.27
N ASN A 19 -0.67 16.14 -9.69
CA ASN A 19 -1.51 16.99 -8.86
C ASN A 19 -2.91 16.41 -8.72
N LEU A 20 -3.58 16.74 -7.63
CA LEU A 20 -4.97 16.42 -7.38
C LEU A 20 -5.78 17.70 -7.40
N ASP A 21 -6.74 17.81 -8.34
CA ASP A 21 -7.69 18.91 -8.37
C ASP A 21 -8.84 18.65 -7.39
N LEU A 22 -9.08 19.61 -6.51
CA LEU A 22 -10.16 19.57 -5.52
C LEU A 22 -11.07 20.76 -5.70
N ASN A 23 -12.37 20.49 -5.83
CA ASN A 23 -13.37 21.53 -5.73
C ASN A 23 -13.54 21.94 -4.26
N ILE A 24 -13.13 23.18 -3.93
CA ILE A 24 -13.14 23.69 -2.56
C ILE A 24 -14.56 23.80 -2.03
N PHE A 25 -15.50 24.29 -2.85
CA PHE A 25 -16.91 24.44 -2.46
C PHE A 25 -17.53 23.08 -2.08
N ASP A 26 -17.33 22.07 -2.94
CA ASP A 26 -17.81 20.70 -2.69
C ASP A 26 -17.13 20.07 -1.46
N SER A 27 -15.85 20.39 -1.23
CA SER A 27 -15.10 19.89 -0.07
C SER A 27 -15.62 20.48 1.25
N ILE A 28 -15.90 21.79 1.28
CA ILE A 28 -16.45 22.46 2.46
C ILE A 28 -17.90 22.01 2.70
N GLY A 29 -18.76 22.09 1.67
CA GLY A 29 -20.16 21.70 1.78
C GLY A 29 -20.37 20.23 2.16
N GLY A 30 -19.48 19.36 1.69
CA GLY A 30 -19.48 17.93 2.01
C GLY A 30 -18.70 17.55 3.26
N GLN A 31 -18.02 18.49 3.95
CA GLN A 31 -17.13 18.22 5.09
C GLN A 31 -16.12 17.12 4.78
N LYS A 32 -15.57 17.11 3.57
CA LYS A 32 -14.68 16.06 3.06
C LYS A 32 -13.26 16.25 3.56
N ARG A 33 -12.52 15.14 3.67
CA ARG A 33 -11.11 15.13 4.05
C ARG A 33 -10.26 14.52 2.96
N VAL A 34 -9.03 15.04 2.79
CA VAL A 34 -7.99 14.42 1.97
C VAL A 34 -6.75 14.29 2.81
N GLN A 35 -6.19 13.10 2.85
CA GLN A 35 -5.04 12.78 3.68
C GLN A 35 -4.04 11.91 2.92
N GLY A 36 -2.79 12.36 2.85
CA GLY A 36 -1.68 11.50 2.43
C GLY A 36 -1.34 10.48 3.51
N VAL A 37 -1.04 9.26 3.08
CA VAL A 37 -0.64 8.16 3.98
C VAL A 37 0.73 7.68 3.56
N ASN A 38 1.73 7.86 4.43
CA ASN A 38 3.08 7.38 4.23
C ASN A 38 3.32 6.12 5.05
N PHE A 39 3.68 5.01 4.39
CA PHE A 39 3.91 3.70 5.03
C PHE A 39 2.78 3.27 5.99
N GLY A 40 1.51 3.55 5.62
CA GLY A 40 0.36 3.22 6.48
C GLY A 40 0.30 4.00 7.79
N SER A 41 1.04 5.11 7.92
CA SER A 41 1.24 5.87 9.18
C SER A 41 1.83 5.00 10.30
N THR A 42 2.67 4.03 9.92
CA THR A 42 3.20 2.98 10.78
C THR A 42 4.42 3.45 11.58
N ASN A 43 4.52 3.03 12.82
CA ASN A 43 5.78 3.01 13.57
C ASN A 43 6.43 1.63 13.41
N ALA A 44 7.41 1.52 12.50
CA ALA A 44 8.00 0.23 12.12
C ALA A 44 8.55 -0.58 13.31
N LYS A 45 9.17 0.08 14.29
CA LYS A 45 9.75 -0.61 15.47
C LYS A 45 8.69 -1.25 16.36
N ARG A 46 7.51 -0.67 16.43
CA ARG A 46 6.39 -1.19 17.21
C ARG A 46 5.52 -2.14 16.40
N ASP A 47 5.18 -1.74 15.18
CA ASP A 47 4.10 -2.37 14.44
C ASP A 47 4.56 -3.63 13.70
N ILE A 48 5.82 -3.70 13.23
CA ILE A 48 6.34 -4.91 12.58
C ILE A 48 6.36 -6.11 13.53
N PRO A 49 6.91 -6.03 14.75
CA PRO A 49 6.83 -7.15 15.71
C PRO A 49 5.40 -7.53 16.05
N MET A 50 4.51 -6.56 16.21
CA MET A 50 3.09 -6.81 16.48
C MET A 50 2.42 -7.58 15.32
N TYR A 51 2.65 -7.20 14.07
CA TYR A 51 2.11 -7.92 12.91
C TYR A 51 2.69 -9.33 12.79
N ALA A 52 3.99 -9.50 13.06
CA ALA A 52 4.60 -10.82 13.07
C ALA A 52 3.96 -11.74 14.13
N GLU A 53 3.72 -11.23 15.32
CA GLU A 53 3.05 -11.98 16.38
C GLU A 53 1.60 -12.34 16.01
N LEU A 54 0.84 -11.40 15.44
CA LEU A 54 -0.52 -11.65 14.96
C LEU A 54 -0.56 -12.72 13.85
N TYR A 55 0.44 -12.71 12.97
CA TYR A 55 0.59 -13.73 11.94
C TYR A 55 0.87 -15.11 12.55
N LEU A 56 1.81 -15.20 13.48
CA LEU A 56 2.13 -16.46 14.17
C LEU A 56 0.96 -17.03 14.98
N GLN A 57 0.08 -16.15 15.47
CA GLN A 57 -1.17 -16.54 16.13
C GLN A 57 -2.30 -16.92 15.16
N GLY A 58 -2.10 -16.83 13.85
CA GLY A 58 -3.10 -17.08 12.83
C GLY A 58 -4.23 -16.03 12.78
N ARG A 59 -4.04 -14.85 13.38
CA ARG A 59 -5.03 -13.77 13.43
C ARG A 59 -5.02 -12.87 12.20
N ILE A 60 -3.92 -12.86 11.46
CA ILE A 60 -3.80 -12.21 10.15
C ILE A 60 -3.17 -13.18 9.17
N ASN A 61 -3.59 -13.12 7.92
CA ASN A 61 -3.00 -13.89 6.84
C ASN A 61 -2.11 -12.98 6.00
N LEU A 62 -0.81 -13.28 5.93
CA LEU A 62 0.16 -12.58 5.09
C LEU A 62 0.57 -13.40 3.87
N ASP A 63 0.32 -14.72 3.89
CA ASP A 63 0.75 -15.62 2.82
C ASP A 63 0.02 -15.31 1.51
N ASP A 64 -1.25 -14.98 1.56
CA ASP A 64 -2.06 -14.59 0.39
C ASP A 64 -1.58 -13.29 -0.27
N LEU A 65 -0.76 -12.50 0.40
CA LEU A 65 -0.15 -11.30 -0.18
C LEU A 65 1.05 -11.63 -1.07
N VAL A 66 1.65 -12.82 -0.89
CA VAL A 66 2.81 -13.26 -1.68
C VAL A 66 2.33 -13.91 -2.97
N SER A 67 2.42 -13.19 -4.08
CA SER A 67 1.98 -13.71 -5.38
C SER A 67 2.97 -14.68 -6.01
N LYS A 68 4.28 -14.49 -5.77
CA LYS A 68 5.36 -15.31 -6.33
C LYS A 68 6.62 -15.26 -5.47
N THR A 69 7.30 -16.39 -5.37
CA THR A 69 8.67 -16.46 -4.84
C THR A 69 9.67 -16.67 -5.98
N ILE A 70 10.85 -16.04 -5.87
CA ILE A 70 11.90 -16.11 -6.89
C ILE A 70 13.29 -16.27 -6.25
N ALA A 71 14.27 -16.68 -7.06
CA ALA A 71 15.68 -16.57 -6.70
C ALA A 71 16.19 -15.15 -6.98
N LEU A 72 17.26 -14.74 -6.32
CA LEU A 72 17.88 -13.43 -6.51
C LEU A 72 18.29 -13.18 -7.97
N ARG A 73 18.76 -14.22 -8.67
CA ARG A 73 19.13 -14.13 -10.10
C ARG A 73 17.98 -13.69 -11.00
N ASP A 74 16.74 -13.95 -10.59
CA ASP A 74 15.51 -13.68 -11.36
C ASP A 74 14.86 -12.34 -10.99
N VAL A 75 15.57 -11.47 -10.23
CA VAL A 75 15.03 -10.22 -9.68
C VAL A 75 14.49 -9.27 -10.75
N ASN A 76 15.13 -9.21 -11.93
CA ASN A 76 14.69 -8.33 -13.02
C ASN A 76 13.34 -8.79 -13.61
N GLU A 77 13.12 -10.10 -13.71
CA GLU A 77 11.83 -10.66 -14.12
C GLU A 77 10.74 -10.37 -13.08
N GLY A 78 11.10 -10.46 -11.80
CA GLY A 78 10.22 -10.08 -10.70
C GLY A 78 9.76 -8.62 -10.80
N TYR A 79 10.68 -7.70 -11.08
CA TYR A 79 10.34 -6.29 -11.30
C TYR A 79 9.47 -6.07 -12.54
N ALA A 80 9.72 -6.79 -13.62
CA ALA A 80 8.89 -6.69 -14.82
C ALA A 80 7.44 -7.13 -14.53
N ALA A 81 7.26 -8.25 -13.84
CA ALA A 81 5.93 -8.76 -13.47
C ALA A 81 5.16 -7.83 -12.49
N LEU A 82 5.87 -7.10 -11.63
CA LEU A 82 5.24 -6.09 -10.77
C LEU A 82 4.79 -4.85 -11.55
N LYS A 83 5.50 -4.49 -12.64
CA LYS A 83 5.15 -3.31 -13.46
C LYS A 83 3.90 -3.52 -14.30
N ASP A 84 3.65 -4.73 -14.77
CA ASP A 84 2.44 -5.03 -15.56
C ASP A 84 1.18 -5.20 -14.72
N GLY A 85 1.33 -5.20 -13.38
CA GLY A 85 0.20 -5.31 -12.45
C GLY A 85 -0.38 -6.72 -12.32
N SER A 86 0.25 -7.73 -12.90
CA SER A 86 -0.19 -9.13 -12.82
C SER A 86 0.05 -9.74 -11.43
N LEU A 87 1.01 -9.21 -10.69
CA LEU A 87 1.40 -9.67 -9.37
C LEU A 87 1.34 -8.53 -8.33
N ASN A 88 0.91 -8.85 -7.12
CA ASN A 88 0.87 -7.90 -6.02
C ASN A 88 2.21 -7.81 -5.28
N ARG A 89 2.87 -8.97 -5.09
CA ARG A 89 4.12 -9.06 -4.34
C ARG A 89 4.99 -10.23 -4.81
N VAL A 90 6.25 -9.94 -5.03
CA VAL A 90 7.28 -10.93 -5.33
C VAL A 90 8.31 -10.93 -4.21
N VAL A 91 8.65 -12.11 -3.70
CA VAL A 91 9.59 -12.27 -2.59
C VAL A 91 10.80 -13.10 -3.04
N VAL A 92 12.01 -12.59 -2.78
CA VAL A 92 13.25 -13.36 -3.00
C VAL A 92 13.47 -14.28 -1.80
N THR A 93 13.50 -15.59 -2.05
CA THR A 93 13.64 -16.63 -1.01
C THR A 93 14.88 -17.48 -1.15
N SER A 94 15.63 -17.34 -2.24
CA SER A 94 16.93 -18.02 -2.44
C SER A 94 17.96 -17.06 -3.03
N PHE A 95 19.22 -17.21 -2.58
CA PHE A 95 20.35 -16.36 -2.91
C PHE A 95 21.44 -17.13 -3.62
#